data_26572c9b56aa03d28ad2dd28af39e36b
#
_entry.id   26572c9b56aa03d28ad2dd28af39e36b
#
_cell.length_a   1.000
_cell.length_b   1.000
_cell.length_c   1.000
_cell.angle_alpha   90.00
_cell.angle_beta   90.00
_cell.angle_gamma   90.00
#
_symmetry.space_group_name_H-M   'P 1'
#
loop_
_entity.id
_entity.type
_entity.pdbx_description
1 polymer ?
#
loop_
_entity_poly.entity_id
_entity_poly.type
_entity_poly.pdbx_seq_one_letter_code
_entity_poly.pdbx_strand_id
1 'polypeptide(L)'
;FTTNRNLNEMEFSMKSVKGLLFIIASFILTLLTWMNTSPQFMIPGLALTSLSLTFILATRLPLLESWFHGLEKVYTVHKFTAFLSIILLIFHNFSMGGLWGSRLAAQFGNLAIYIFASIILVAYLGKYIQYEAWRWIHRLVYLAYILGLFHIYMIMGNRLLTFNLLSFLVGSYALLGLLAGFYIIFLY
;
A
#
# COMPACT_ATOMS: atom_id res chain seq x y z
N PHE A 1 -7.66 37.43 -22.15
CA PHE A 1 -7.92 36.97 -20.76
C PHE A 1 -8.51 35.54 -20.70
N THR A 2 -9.31 35.12 -21.69
CA THR A 2 -9.95 33.78 -21.74
C THR A 2 -8.98 32.66 -22.08
N THR A 3 -7.97 32.89 -22.91
CA THR A 3 -7.01 31.87 -23.38
C THR A 3 -6.10 31.38 -22.25
N ASN A 4 -5.63 32.29 -21.38
CA ASN A 4 -4.78 31.93 -20.24
C ASN A 4 -5.55 31.14 -19.16
N ARG A 5 -6.84 31.41 -18.98
CA ARG A 5 -7.68 30.67 -18.04
C ARG A 5 -7.87 29.24 -18.49
N ASN A 6 -8.15 29.02 -19.77
CA ASN A 6 -8.32 27.69 -20.35
C ASN A 6 -7.02 26.85 -20.32
N LEU A 7 -5.86 27.48 -20.51
CA LEU A 7 -4.56 26.81 -20.40
C LEU A 7 -4.27 26.40 -18.96
N ASN A 8 -4.56 27.24 -17.99
CA ASN A 8 -4.38 26.92 -16.57
C ASN A 8 -5.33 25.82 -16.09
N GLU A 9 -6.57 25.82 -16.55
CA GLU A 9 -7.55 24.76 -16.22
C GLU A 9 -7.17 23.45 -16.87
N MET A 10 -6.64 23.45 -18.09
CA MET A 10 -6.18 22.27 -18.80
C MET A 10 -4.89 21.70 -18.19
N GLU A 11 -3.94 22.55 -17.81
CA GLU A 11 -2.73 22.16 -17.08
C GLU A 11 -3.08 21.61 -15.68
N PHE A 12 -4.04 22.22 -15.02
CA PHE A 12 -4.59 21.77 -13.76
C PHE A 12 -5.24 20.39 -13.89
N SER A 13 -6.04 20.15 -14.92
CA SER A 13 -6.65 18.85 -15.21
C SER A 13 -5.61 17.77 -15.50
N MET A 14 -4.62 18.05 -16.34
CA MET A 14 -3.59 17.07 -16.73
C MET A 14 -2.68 16.64 -15.57
N LYS A 15 -2.36 17.54 -14.63
CA LYS A 15 -1.53 17.17 -13.47
C LYS A 15 -2.28 16.21 -12.52
N SER A 16 -3.57 16.44 -12.27
CA SER A 16 -4.43 15.55 -11.45
C SER A 16 -4.53 14.12 -12.02
N VAL A 17 -4.41 13.99 -13.32
CA VAL A 17 -4.47 12.69 -14.01
C VAL A 17 -3.20 11.85 -13.74
N LYS A 18 -2.01 12.48 -13.55
CA LYS A 18 -0.75 11.75 -13.35
C LYS A 18 -0.77 10.85 -12.10
N GLY A 19 -1.23 11.40 -10.99
CA GLY A 19 -1.32 10.64 -9.73
C GLY A 19 -2.29 9.46 -9.85
N LEU A 20 -3.44 9.67 -10.47
CA LEU A 20 -4.42 8.61 -10.68
C LEU A 20 -3.89 7.54 -11.66
N LEU A 21 -3.25 7.96 -12.75
CA LEU A 21 -2.62 7.03 -13.70
C LEU A 21 -1.53 6.19 -13.02
N PHE A 22 -0.72 6.77 -12.14
CA PHE A 22 0.28 6.04 -11.37
C PHE A 22 -0.35 4.93 -10.52
N ILE A 23 -1.43 5.24 -9.81
CA ILE A 23 -2.16 4.24 -9.00
C ILE A 23 -2.76 3.14 -9.88
N ILE A 24 -3.49 3.52 -10.93
CA ILE A 24 -4.14 2.57 -11.84
C ILE A 24 -3.09 1.68 -12.54
N ALA A 25 -2.02 2.26 -13.05
CA ALA A 25 -0.93 1.50 -13.70
C ALA A 25 -0.28 0.50 -12.73
N SER A 26 -0.09 0.88 -11.47
CA SER A 26 0.44 -0.02 -10.44
C SER A 26 -0.46 -1.24 -10.22
N PHE A 27 -1.76 -1.04 -10.14
CA PHE A 27 -2.72 -2.14 -9.99
C PHE A 27 -2.81 -3.01 -11.26
N ILE A 28 -2.86 -2.40 -12.44
CA ILE A 28 -2.89 -3.15 -13.71
C ILE A 28 -1.63 -3.98 -13.88
N LEU A 29 -0.45 -3.41 -13.64
CA LEU A 29 0.82 -4.12 -13.72
C LEU A 29 0.86 -5.32 -12.77
N THR A 30 0.43 -5.13 -11.52
CA THR A 30 0.33 -6.20 -10.54
C THR A 30 -0.62 -7.28 -10.99
N LEU A 31 -1.82 -6.91 -11.43
CA LEU A 31 -2.85 -7.83 -11.91
C LEU A 31 -2.33 -8.69 -13.07
N LEU A 32 -1.79 -8.07 -14.10
CA LEU A 32 -1.28 -8.76 -15.30
C LEU A 32 -0.11 -9.70 -14.95
N THR A 33 0.78 -9.28 -14.05
CA THR A 33 1.91 -10.10 -13.63
C THR A 33 1.44 -11.36 -12.89
N TRP A 34 0.52 -11.22 -11.94
CA TRP A 34 0.01 -12.35 -11.18
C TRP A 34 -0.89 -13.27 -12.00
N MET A 35 -1.72 -12.74 -12.89
CA MET A 35 -2.54 -13.56 -13.80
C MET A 35 -1.68 -14.46 -14.68
N ASN A 36 -0.55 -13.98 -15.17
CA ASN A 36 0.32 -14.72 -16.07
C ASN A 36 1.29 -15.67 -15.37
N THR A 37 1.55 -15.49 -14.06
CA THR A 37 2.56 -16.26 -13.34
C THR A 37 1.96 -17.19 -12.29
N SER A 38 1.11 -16.68 -11.43
CA SER A 38 0.57 -17.41 -10.27
C SER A 38 -0.78 -16.82 -9.85
N PRO A 39 -1.88 -17.11 -10.60
CA PRO A 39 -3.19 -16.48 -10.37
C PRO A 39 -3.72 -16.61 -8.94
N GLN A 40 -3.37 -17.68 -8.22
CA GLN A 40 -3.77 -17.92 -6.84
C GLN A 40 -3.21 -16.87 -5.86
N PHE A 41 -2.11 -16.20 -6.21
CA PHE A 41 -1.51 -15.12 -5.40
C PHE A 41 -1.89 -13.72 -5.86
N MET A 42 -2.84 -13.58 -6.77
CA MET A 42 -3.26 -12.28 -7.31
C MET A 42 -3.82 -11.36 -6.21
N ILE A 43 -4.70 -11.86 -5.36
CA ILE A 43 -5.30 -11.07 -4.28
C ILE A 43 -4.26 -10.59 -3.28
N PRO A 44 -3.37 -11.44 -2.70
CA PRO A 44 -2.31 -10.97 -1.82
C PRO A 44 -1.30 -10.05 -2.53
N GLY A 45 -1.04 -10.25 -3.81
CA GLY A 45 -0.21 -9.34 -4.59
C GLY A 45 -0.81 -7.93 -4.73
N LEU A 46 -2.10 -7.84 -5.02
CA LEU A 46 -2.83 -6.57 -5.04
C LEU A 46 -2.88 -5.93 -3.65
N ALA A 47 -3.02 -6.72 -2.58
CA ALA A 47 -2.97 -6.22 -1.21
C ALA A 47 -1.61 -5.60 -0.87
N LEU A 48 -0.50 -6.26 -1.23
CA LEU A 48 0.85 -5.72 -1.05
C LEU A 48 1.04 -4.41 -1.83
N THR A 49 0.62 -4.38 -3.09
CA THR A 49 0.70 -3.16 -3.92
C THR A 49 -0.09 -2.02 -3.30
N SER A 50 -1.33 -2.27 -2.90
CA SER A 50 -2.19 -1.26 -2.26
C SER A 50 -1.58 -0.72 -0.96
N LEU A 51 -1.04 -1.62 -0.13
CA LEU A 51 -0.42 -1.26 1.14
C LEU A 51 0.89 -0.46 0.93
N SER A 52 1.73 -0.88 -0.02
CA SER A 52 2.95 -0.15 -0.36
C SER A 52 2.66 1.24 -0.91
N LEU A 53 1.66 1.38 -1.78
CA LEU A 53 1.17 2.67 -2.27
C LEU A 53 0.66 3.55 -1.12
N THR A 54 -0.01 2.96 -0.14
CA THR A 54 -0.47 3.68 1.06
C THR A 54 0.71 4.29 1.84
N PHE A 55 1.81 3.57 2.02
CA PHE A 55 3.03 4.11 2.63
C PHE A 55 3.68 5.19 1.77
N ILE A 56 3.80 4.98 0.46
CA ILE A 56 4.36 5.98 -0.47
C ILE A 56 3.56 7.29 -0.40
N LEU A 57 2.23 7.22 -0.43
CA LEU A 57 1.37 8.39 -0.34
C LEU A 57 1.48 9.11 1.02
N ALA A 58 1.76 8.38 2.09
CA ALA A 58 1.95 8.97 3.42
C ALA A 58 3.26 9.77 3.57
N THR A 59 4.24 9.60 2.67
CA THR A 59 5.52 10.35 2.71
C THR A 59 5.37 11.85 2.45
N ARG A 60 4.25 12.28 1.85
CA ARG A 60 4.00 13.69 1.49
C ARG A 60 5.12 14.31 0.65
N LEU A 61 5.76 13.52 -0.21
CA LEU A 61 6.80 14.03 -1.09
C LEU A 61 6.23 15.11 -2.03
N PRO A 62 6.96 16.21 -2.31
CA PRO A 62 6.50 17.27 -3.21
C PRO A 62 6.11 16.77 -4.59
N LEU A 63 6.75 15.71 -5.06
CA LEU A 63 6.41 15.03 -6.32
C LEU A 63 4.97 14.50 -6.30
N LEU A 64 4.59 13.82 -5.22
CA LEU A 64 3.23 13.29 -5.06
C LEU A 64 2.21 14.43 -4.96
N GLU A 65 2.53 15.45 -4.17
CA GLU A 65 1.69 16.63 -4.06
C GLU A 65 1.44 17.28 -5.44
N SER A 66 2.48 17.40 -6.27
CA SER A 66 2.35 17.94 -7.62
C SER A 66 1.50 17.05 -8.55
N TRP A 67 1.59 15.72 -8.41
CA TRP A 67 0.85 14.77 -9.24
C TRP A 67 -0.64 14.67 -8.87
N PHE A 68 -0.96 14.90 -7.61
CA PHE A 68 -2.35 14.83 -7.11
C PHE A 68 -3.01 16.20 -6.93
N HIS A 69 -2.30 17.32 -7.17
CA HIS A 69 -2.78 18.68 -6.92
C HIS A 69 -3.15 18.97 -5.46
N GLY A 70 -2.20 18.75 -4.61
CA GLY A 70 -2.27 19.12 -3.21
C GLY A 70 -2.41 17.92 -2.28
N LEU A 71 -1.99 18.15 -1.06
CA LEU A 71 -1.94 17.15 0.02
C LEU A 71 -3.32 16.58 0.36
N GLU A 72 -4.39 17.35 0.18
CA GLU A 72 -5.75 16.87 0.44
C GLU A 72 -6.13 15.67 -0.44
N LYS A 73 -5.78 15.75 -1.73
CA LYS A 73 -6.04 14.66 -2.68
C LYS A 73 -5.13 13.47 -2.41
N VAL A 74 -3.85 13.71 -2.13
CA VAL A 74 -2.92 12.64 -1.69
C VAL A 74 -3.49 11.90 -0.49
N TYR A 75 -3.98 12.65 0.51
CA TYR A 75 -4.55 12.07 1.71
C TYR A 75 -5.85 11.30 1.46
N THR A 76 -6.68 11.77 0.54
CA THR A 76 -7.90 11.07 0.12
C THR A 76 -7.57 9.73 -0.53
N VAL A 77 -6.59 9.70 -1.43
CA VAL A 77 -6.14 8.48 -2.09
C VAL A 77 -5.43 7.55 -1.10
N HIS A 78 -4.64 8.08 -0.15
CA HIS A 78 -4.05 7.31 0.94
C HIS A 78 -5.12 6.56 1.76
N LYS A 79 -6.22 7.23 2.15
CA LYS A 79 -7.33 6.57 2.86
C LYS A 79 -7.99 5.48 2.02
N PHE A 80 -8.19 5.75 0.73
CA PHE A 80 -8.77 4.78 -0.18
C PHE A 80 -7.89 3.54 -0.34
N THR A 81 -6.58 3.72 -0.59
CA THR A 81 -5.64 2.59 -0.73
C THR A 81 -5.50 1.81 0.57
N ALA A 82 -5.49 2.48 1.74
CA ALA A 82 -5.47 1.82 3.04
C ALA A 82 -6.72 0.95 3.26
N PHE A 83 -7.91 1.49 2.93
CA PHE A 83 -9.16 0.74 3.04
C PHE A 83 -9.21 -0.44 2.06
N LEU A 84 -8.76 -0.24 0.83
CA LEU A 84 -8.66 -1.30 -0.16
C LEU A 84 -7.70 -2.41 0.30
N SER A 85 -6.57 -2.04 0.92
CA SER A 85 -5.61 -3.02 1.46
C SER A 85 -6.26 -3.96 2.49
N ILE A 86 -7.02 -3.41 3.44
CA ILE A 86 -7.65 -4.27 4.47
C ILE A 86 -8.72 -5.18 3.87
N ILE A 87 -9.51 -4.70 2.91
CA ILE A 87 -10.49 -5.54 2.21
C ILE A 87 -9.78 -6.71 1.51
N LEU A 88 -8.71 -6.43 0.77
CA LEU A 88 -7.95 -7.45 0.06
C LEU A 88 -7.26 -8.43 1.03
N LEU A 89 -6.74 -7.96 2.16
CA LEU A 89 -6.14 -8.81 3.20
C LEU A 89 -7.18 -9.71 3.89
N ILE A 90 -8.35 -9.19 4.18
CA ILE A 90 -9.47 -9.98 4.74
C ILE A 90 -9.87 -11.06 3.73
N PHE A 91 -10.04 -10.68 2.45
CA PHE A 91 -10.39 -11.63 1.40
C PHE A 91 -9.31 -12.69 1.21
N HIS A 92 -8.03 -12.30 1.25
CA HIS A 92 -6.90 -13.21 1.23
C HIS A 92 -6.96 -14.21 2.39
N ASN A 93 -7.20 -13.75 3.60
CA ASN A 93 -7.27 -14.60 4.79
C ASN A 93 -8.40 -15.63 4.70
N PHE A 94 -9.57 -15.24 4.19
CA PHE A 94 -10.70 -16.14 4.00
C PHE A 94 -10.49 -17.14 2.85
N SER A 95 -9.91 -16.71 1.73
CA SER A 95 -9.74 -17.54 0.54
C SER A 95 -8.58 -18.54 0.65
N MET A 96 -7.54 -18.21 1.44
CA MET A 96 -6.33 -19.03 1.56
C MET A 96 -6.22 -19.79 2.90
N GLY A 97 -7.16 -19.61 3.80
CA GLY A 97 -7.27 -20.10 5.16
C GLY A 97 -6.44 -21.33 5.56
N GLY A 98 -5.16 -21.11 5.90
CA GLY A 98 -4.27 -22.15 6.43
C GLY A 98 -3.72 -23.15 5.41
N LEU A 99 -4.04 -23.02 4.11
CA LEU A 99 -3.67 -24.00 3.09
C LEU A 99 -2.22 -23.88 2.60
N TRP A 100 -1.56 -22.74 2.84
CA TRP A 100 -0.25 -22.45 2.27
C TRP A 100 0.74 -21.97 3.32
N GLY A 101 1.91 -22.62 3.34
CA GLY A 101 3.02 -22.24 4.18
C GLY A 101 3.09 -22.96 5.53
N SER A 102 4.12 -22.63 6.31
CA SER A 102 4.29 -23.17 7.65
C SER A 102 3.30 -22.54 8.64
N ARG A 103 3.05 -23.22 9.77
CA ARG A 103 2.27 -22.65 10.90
C ARG A 103 2.81 -21.27 11.32
N LEU A 104 4.12 -21.09 11.30
CA LEU A 104 4.78 -19.83 11.65
C LEU A 104 4.46 -18.73 10.64
N ALA A 105 4.50 -19.03 9.33
CA ALA A 105 4.12 -18.08 8.31
C ALA A 105 2.68 -17.59 8.48
N ALA A 106 1.74 -18.49 8.76
CA ALA A 106 0.35 -18.15 9.03
C ALA A 106 0.21 -17.26 10.27
N GLN A 107 0.98 -17.50 11.34
CA GLN A 107 0.98 -16.68 12.55
C GLN A 107 1.42 -15.24 12.27
N PHE A 108 2.50 -15.04 11.49
CA PHE A 108 2.95 -13.69 11.10
C PHE A 108 1.90 -12.96 10.25
N GLY A 109 1.28 -13.66 9.29
CA GLY A 109 0.21 -13.08 8.47
C GLY A 109 -1.01 -12.65 9.30
N ASN A 110 -1.49 -13.53 10.17
CA ASN A 110 -2.63 -13.25 11.04
C ASN A 110 -2.33 -12.08 12.00
N LEU A 111 -1.15 -12.07 12.62
CA LEU A 111 -0.73 -10.99 13.51
C LEU A 111 -0.68 -9.65 12.75
N ALA A 112 -0.13 -9.65 11.54
CA ALA A 112 -0.09 -8.45 10.68
C ALA A 112 -1.50 -7.93 10.38
N ILE A 113 -2.44 -8.81 10.01
CA ILE A 113 -3.82 -8.42 9.72
C ILE A 113 -4.51 -7.86 10.96
N TYR A 114 -4.35 -8.48 12.14
CA TYR A 114 -4.97 -8.01 13.38
C TYR A 114 -4.45 -6.63 13.79
N ILE A 115 -3.13 -6.41 13.73
CA ILE A 115 -2.54 -5.08 14.01
C ILE A 115 -3.07 -4.08 13.00
N PHE A 116 -3.08 -4.41 11.71
CA PHE A 116 -3.51 -3.51 10.66
C PHE A 116 -5.00 -3.12 10.79
N ALA A 117 -5.87 -4.09 11.03
CA ALA A 117 -7.29 -3.86 11.25
C ALA A 117 -7.55 -2.99 12.51
N SER A 118 -6.82 -3.26 13.60
CA SER A 118 -6.91 -2.46 14.83
C SER A 118 -6.51 -1.00 14.60
N ILE A 119 -5.45 -0.76 13.82
CA ILE A 119 -4.98 0.59 13.51
C ILE A 119 -5.98 1.34 12.62
N ILE A 120 -6.60 0.67 11.63
CA ILE A 120 -7.66 1.29 10.82
C ILE A 120 -8.85 1.68 11.69
N LEU A 121 -9.25 0.82 12.64
CA LEU A 121 -10.31 1.16 13.59
C LEU A 121 -9.93 2.40 14.42
N VAL A 122 -8.71 2.43 14.96
CA VAL A 122 -8.20 3.60 15.69
C VAL A 122 -8.14 4.85 14.79
N ALA A 123 -7.74 4.70 13.54
CA ALA A 123 -7.73 5.82 12.59
C ALA A 123 -9.13 6.38 12.31
N TYR A 124 -10.15 5.50 12.23
CA TYR A 124 -11.55 5.90 12.12
C TYR A 124 -12.06 6.63 13.37
N LEU A 125 -11.64 6.17 14.55
CA LEU A 125 -11.97 6.77 15.84
C LEU A 125 -11.09 7.98 16.19
N GLY A 126 -10.18 8.38 15.32
CA GLY A 126 -9.16 9.41 15.55
C GLY A 126 -9.70 10.76 16.02
N LYS A 127 -10.94 11.10 15.64
CA LYS A 127 -11.61 12.33 16.13
C LYS A 127 -11.89 12.36 17.65
N TYR A 128 -11.86 11.20 18.30
CA TYR A 128 -12.06 11.06 19.75
C TYR A 128 -10.76 10.85 20.53
N ILE A 129 -9.63 10.75 19.83
CA ILE A 129 -8.32 10.45 20.40
C ILE A 129 -7.44 11.70 20.26
N GLN A 130 -6.62 11.98 21.27
CA GLN A 130 -5.62 13.04 21.18
C GLN A 130 -4.68 12.78 19.98
N TYR A 131 -4.40 13.83 19.20
CA TYR A 131 -3.61 13.74 17.97
C TYR A 131 -2.26 13.04 18.16
N GLU A 132 -1.56 13.33 19.25
CA GLU A 132 -0.25 12.72 19.55
C GLU A 132 -0.35 11.22 19.80
N ALA A 133 -1.35 10.79 20.59
CA ALA A 133 -1.61 9.38 20.84
C ALA A 133 -2.01 8.65 19.53
N TRP A 134 -2.92 9.26 18.76
CA TRP A 134 -3.31 8.75 17.44
C TRP A 134 -2.10 8.57 16.53
N ARG A 135 -1.21 9.56 16.45
CA ARG A 135 -0.01 9.53 15.61
C ARG A 135 0.92 8.36 15.97
N TRP A 136 1.16 8.14 17.25
CA TRP A 136 2.01 7.04 17.72
C TRP A 136 1.38 5.67 17.43
N ILE A 137 0.10 5.50 17.70
CA ILE A 137 -0.61 4.25 17.41
C ILE A 137 -0.61 4.00 15.90
N HIS A 138 -0.85 5.02 15.10
CA HIS A 138 -0.87 4.89 13.64
C HIS A 138 0.48 4.46 13.05
N ARG A 139 1.59 4.85 13.66
CA ARG A 139 2.94 4.40 13.24
C ARG A 139 3.16 2.89 13.42
N LEU A 140 2.42 2.23 14.29
CA LEU A 140 2.49 0.76 14.45
C LEU A 140 2.07 0.00 13.18
N VAL A 141 1.41 0.66 12.23
CA VAL A 141 1.10 0.06 10.91
C VAL A 141 2.38 -0.41 10.20
N TYR A 142 3.52 0.22 10.47
CA TYR A 142 4.80 -0.21 9.91
C TYR A 142 5.25 -1.57 10.46
N LEU A 143 4.99 -1.85 11.73
CA LEU A 143 5.22 -3.18 12.30
C LEU A 143 4.35 -4.24 11.59
N ALA A 144 3.08 -3.94 11.37
CA ALA A 144 2.19 -4.84 10.61
C ALA A 144 2.72 -5.10 9.19
N TYR A 145 3.26 -4.06 8.53
CA TYR A 145 3.87 -4.20 7.22
C TYR A 145 5.08 -5.14 7.25
N ILE A 146 6.00 -4.96 8.18
CA ILE A 146 7.19 -5.82 8.35
C ILE A 146 6.77 -7.27 8.58
N LEU A 147 5.82 -7.52 9.47
CA LEU A 147 5.29 -8.87 9.72
C LEU A 147 4.66 -9.49 8.47
N GLY A 148 3.95 -8.69 7.68
CA GLY A 148 3.41 -9.10 6.38
C GLY A 148 4.50 -9.47 5.38
N LEU A 149 5.61 -8.73 5.33
CA LEU A 149 6.76 -9.08 4.48
C LEU A 149 7.45 -10.36 4.92
N PHE A 150 7.59 -10.61 6.23
CA PHE A 150 8.08 -11.89 6.75
C PHE A 150 7.16 -13.05 6.34
N HIS A 151 5.85 -12.86 6.43
CA HIS A 151 4.86 -13.83 5.96
C HIS A 151 5.06 -14.15 4.47
N ILE A 152 5.18 -13.13 3.61
CA ILE A 152 5.41 -13.28 2.18
C ILE A 152 6.72 -14.04 1.92
N TYR A 153 7.80 -13.65 2.60
CA TYR A 153 9.09 -14.30 2.46
C TYR A 153 9.03 -15.79 2.84
N MET A 154 8.35 -16.13 3.94
CA MET A 154 8.20 -17.52 4.38
C MET A 154 7.38 -18.39 3.42
N ILE A 155 6.43 -17.79 2.69
CA ILE A 155 5.60 -18.52 1.72
C ILE A 155 6.29 -18.62 0.36
N MET A 156 6.84 -17.51 -0.14
CA MET A 156 7.41 -17.46 -1.47
C MET A 156 8.87 -17.91 -1.51
N GLY A 157 9.62 -17.75 -0.40
CA GLY A 157 10.98 -18.24 -0.23
C GLY A 157 11.87 -17.94 -1.44
N ASN A 158 12.44 -18.99 -1.99
CA ASN A 158 13.38 -18.90 -3.11
C ASN A 158 12.76 -18.31 -4.40
N ARG A 159 11.44 -18.29 -4.55
CA ARG A 159 10.79 -17.68 -5.72
C ARG A 159 11.02 -16.16 -5.80
N LEU A 160 11.21 -15.50 -4.65
CA LEU A 160 11.56 -14.08 -4.61
C LEU A 160 13.01 -13.81 -5.01
N LEU A 161 13.86 -14.83 -4.96
CA LEU A 161 15.28 -14.73 -5.33
C LEU A 161 15.53 -15.03 -6.81
N THR A 162 14.51 -15.47 -7.54
CA THR A 162 14.64 -15.70 -8.99
C THR A 162 14.48 -14.38 -9.74
N PHE A 163 15.38 -14.12 -10.70
CA PHE A 163 15.33 -12.93 -11.56
C PHE A 163 14.21 -13.07 -12.60
N ASN A 164 12.99 -12.75 -12.19
CA ASN A 164 11.82 -12.68 -13.08
C ASN A 164 10.96 -11.44 -12.78
N LEU A 165 10.02 -11.14 -13.66
CA LEU A 165 9.14 -9.97 -13.54
C LEU A 165 8.37 -9.97 -12.21
N LEU A 166 7.95 -11.15 -11.75
CA LEU A 166 7.21 -11.29 -10.51
C LEU A 166 8.03 -10.89 -9.29
N SER A 167 9.25 -11.47 -9.16
CA SER A 167 10.14 -11.16 -8.04
C SER A 167 10.59 -9.70 -8.07
N PHE A 168 10.83 -9.15 -9.25
CA PHE A 168 11.15 -7.73 -9.41
C PHE A 168 10.00 -6.84 -8.94
N LEU A 169 8.77 -7.14 -9.35
CA LEU A 169 7.60 -6.36 -8.98
C LEU A 169 7.33 -6.43 -7.47
N VAL A 170 7.26 -7.64 -6.91
CA VAL A 170 7.02 -7.86 -5.47
C VAL A 170 8.13 -7.22 -4.64
N GLY A 171 9.38 -7.44 -5.03
CA GLY A 171 10.55 -6.84 -4.36
C GLY A 171 10.55 -5.32 -4.42
N SER A 172 10.19 -4.73 -5.56
CA SER A 172 10.11 -3.28 -5.72
C SER A 172 9.04 -2.66 -4.80
N TYR A 173 7.83 -3.21 -4.78
CA TYR A 173 6.79 -2.69 -3.88
C TYR A 173 7.16 -2.92 -2.42
N ALA A 174 7.70 -4.08 -2.05
CA ALA A 174 8.17 -4.35 -0.70
C ALA A 174 9.23 -3.33 -0.25
N LEU A 175 10.24 -3.09 -1.09
CA LEU A 175 11.31 -2.14 -0.82
C LEU A 175 10.79 -0.70 -0.72
N LEU A 176 9.99 -0.26 -1.67
CA LEU A 176 9.42 1.10 -1.67
C LEU A 176 8.55 1.34 -0.44
N GLY A 177 7.73 0.37 -0.05
CA GLY A 177 6.93 0.46 1.18
C GLY A 177 7.80 0.50 2.44
N LEU A 178 8.88 -0.28 2.51
CA LEU A 178 9.84 -0.23 3.62
C LEU A 178 10.54 1.13 3.72
N LEU A 179 11.05 1.64 2.60
CA LEU A 179 11.73 2.94 2.55
C LEU A 179 10.78 4.08 2.92
N ALA A 180 9.55 4.04 2.41
CA ALA A 180 8.52 5.02 2.74
C ALA A 180 8.16 4.99 4.23
N GLY A 181 7.94 3.79 4.80
CA GLY A 181 7.67 3.63 6.22
C GLY A 181 8.83 4.08 7.11
N PHE A 182 10.05 3.74 6.75
CA PHE A 182 11.25 4.21 7.44
C PHE A 182 11.34 5.75 7.41
N TYR A 183 11.13 6.35 6.25
CA TYR A 183 11.13 7.81 6.09
C TYR A 183 10.11 8.48 7.03
N ILE A 184 8.87 7.96 7.09
CA ILE A 184 7.81 8.53 7.93
C ILE A 184 8.13 8.42 9.43
N ILE A 185 8.75 7.31 9.86
CA ILE A 185 9.00 7.06 11.29
C ILE A 185 10.21 7.83 11.78
N PHE A 186 11.28 7.86 11.03
CA PHE A 186 12.59 8.32 11.49
C PHE A 186 13.02 9.69 10.95
N LEU A 187 12.50 10.11 9.80
CA LEU A 187 12.95 11.34 9.14
C LEU A 187 11.87 12.42 9.07
N TYR A 188 10.60 12.09 9.31
CA TYR A 188 9.46 12.99 9.29
C TYR A 188 8.70 12.98 10.61
#